data_ee67f9d75da11c719b8c50df92cd33ed
#
_entry.id   ee67f9d75da11c719b8c50df92cd33ed
#
_cell.length_a   1.000
_cell.length_b   1.000
_cell.length_c   1.000
_cell.angle_alpha   90.00
_cell.angle_beta   90.00
_cell.angle_gamma   90.00
#
_symmetry.space_group_name_H-M   'P 1'
#
loop_
_entity.id
_entity.type
_entity.pdbx_description
1 polymer ?
#
loop_
_entity_poly.entity_id
_entity_poly.type
_entity_poly.pdbx_seq_one_letter_code
_entity_poly.pdbx_strand_id
1 'polypeptide(L)'
;MRTHKLLASALWLAPVILMGQGNGVAPADLLKPLKDSWPTYNGDYTGRRYSALKQVDQSTVKHLTLAWMSRVTAGPGGGGGGGGRGGRGGGFGGGGNIIVGGEGTGDFAGGGGSIKASVLEVDGTLYFTMPDNAWAVDARDGRELWHYFWKTKGGTHIGNRGLAMWNNYLFMETPDDFLVSLDAKTGKERWHKEIADLAQGYFSTPAPIVVGNHVLAGTGNDIDAPGFLQSFDPETGDLQWKFYTVPMKPGDPGADTWKNIDAARHGGAQTWVPGAYDPETKLYIFGTGNPTPAYTTGTRGEGDNLFACALVAVNVDTGKMAWYYSTSPHDMHDYDSAQTPVLVDAMFDGKMRKLVLTAARNGYYFTLDRVTGEHLVTARYGLLTNWANGLTPRGAPQHDPGKDATVGGSLVSPNSDGTINWEPPAYSPDTGLFYVAEGNAFSIFYLTDVDPRGSMGLGGHEEAGVGAGGHYLTAIDYKTGKAAWRRPFYGNGGGGGLLATAGKLIFAADGAGNLVAYDAVNGKPLWNTRIGGVTNAPQTFLLDGRQYVIAATGDTLWSFVLN
;
A
#
# COMPACT_ATOMS: atom_id res chain seq x y z
N MET A 1 29.80 -78.01 -21.66
CA MET A 1 28.58 -77.16 -21.64
C MET A 1 28.69 -76.18 -20.50
N ARG A 2 28.98 -74.93 -20.80
CA ARG A 2 29.02 -73.80 -19.79
C ARG A 2 27.84 -72.88 -20.09
N THR A 3 26.90 -72.82 -19.19
CA THR A 3 25.72 -71.93 -19.24
C THR A 3 26.08 -70.55 -18.72
N HIS A 4 26.03 -69.57 -19.63
CA HIS A 4 26.12 -68.11 -19.22
C HIS A 4 24.76 -67.65 -18.74
N LYS A 5 24.73 -67.14 -17.46
CA LYS A 5 23.60 -66.40 -16.93
C LYS A 5 23.78 -64.92 -17.29
N LEU A 6 22.87 -64.38 -18.09
CA LEU A 6 22.71 -62.95 -18.35
C LEU A 6 22.01 -62.30 -17.14
N LEU A 7 22.67 -61.38 -16.48
CA LEU A 7 22.05 -60.45 -15.50
C LEU A 7 21.45 -59.28 -16.29
N ALA A 8 20.15 -59.15 -16.26
CA ALA A 8 19.45 -57.95 -16.74
C ALA A 8 19.41 -56.93 -15.64
N SER A 9 20.15 -55.82 -15.80
CA SER A 9 20.10 -54.65 -14.92
C SER A 9 18.86 -53.80 -15.28
N ALA A 10 17.85 -53.79 -14.43
CA ALA A 10 16.71 -52.88 -14.55
C ALA A 10 17.13 -51.49 -14.09
N LEU A 11 17.28 -50.54 -15.02
CA LEU A 11 17.37 -49.13 -14.71
C LEU A 11 16.00 -48.65 -14.26
N TRP A 12 15.88 -48.29 -12.98
CA TRP A 12 14.76 -47.54 -12.45
C TRP A 12 14.92 -46.07 -12.87
N LEU A 13 14.20 -45.63 -13.92
CA LEU A 13 13.99 -44.24 -14.22
C LEU A 13 12.96 -43.70 -13.18
N ALA A 14 13.45 -43.01 -12.18
CA ALA A 14 12.57 -42.19 -11.35
C ALA A 14 11.91 -41.11 -12.23
N PRO A 15 10.57 -40.95 -12.19
CA PRO A 15 9.95 -39.84 -12.88
C PRO A 15 10.47 -38.53 -12.28
N VAL A 16 11.21 -37.74 -13.05
CA VAL A 16 11.43 -36.34 -12.79
C VAL A 16 10.06 -35.70 -12.91
N ILE A 17 9.39 -35.45 -11.79
CA ILE A 17 8.23 -34.59 -11.75
C ILE A 17 8.75 -33.20 -12.16
N LEU A 18 8.61 -32.84 -13.44
CA LEU A 18 8.62 -31.47 -13.84
C LEU A 18 7.46 -30.82 -13.10
N MET A 19 7.75 -30.18 -11.95
CA MET A 19 6.81 -29.26 -11.36
C MET A 19 6.53 -28.21 -12.43
N GLY A 20 5.30 -28.16 -12.90
CA GLY A 20 4.85 -27.19 -13.88
C GLY A 20 5.16 -25.81 -13.30
N GLN A 21 6.10 -25.13 -13.94
CA GLN A 21 6.36 -23.73 -13.62
C GLN A 21 5.12 -22.98 -14.07
N GLY A 22 4.39 -22.39 -13.11
CA GLY A 22 3.19 -21.63 -13.40
C GLY A 22 3.43 -20.58 -14.48
N ASN A 23 2.40 -20.28 -15.25
CA ASN A 23 2.45 -19.30 -16.33
C ASN A 23 2.31 -17.85 -15.80
N GLY A 24 2.49 -17.63 -14.47
CA GLY A 24 2.22 -16.35 -13.83
C GLY A 24 0.70 -16.06 -13.73
N VAL A 25 0.31 -14.80 -13.70
CA VAL A 25 -1.07 -14.36 -13.51
C VAL A 25 -1.61 -13.74 -14.79
N ALA A 26 -2.52 -14.44 -15.47
CA ALA A 26 -3.21 -13.84 -16.60
C ALA A 26 -4.14 -12.69 -16.12
N PRO A 27 -4.23 -11.57 -16.87
CA PRO A 27 -5.08 -10.42 -16.47
C PRO A 27 -6.53 -10.80 -16.18
N ALA A 28 -7.07 -11.81 -16.89
CA ALA A 28 -8.41 -12.32 -16.65
C ALA A 28 -8.57 -13.05 -15.31
N ASP A 29 -7.47 -13.56 -14.74
CA ASP A 29 -7.50 -14.24 -13.44
C ASP A 29 -7.57 -13.22 -12.28
N LEU A 30 -7.03 -12.02 -12.47
CA LEU A 30 -7.12 -10.92 -11.51
C LEU A 30 -8.56 -10.39 -11.34
N LEU A 31 -9.46 -10.67 -12.29
CA LEU A 31 -10.89 -10.33 -12.19
C LEU A 31 -11.68 -11.35 -11.37
N LYS A 32 -11.10 -12.51 -11.06
CA LYS A 32 -11.75 -13.56 -10.28
C LYS A 32 -11.66 -13.27 -8.78
N PRO A 33 -12.61 -13.75 -7.97
CA PRO A 33 -12.48 -13.67 -6.52
C PRO A 33 -11.19 -14.33 -6.03
N LEU A 34 -10.56 -13.71 -5.03
CA LEU A 34 -9.37 -14.22 -4.37
C LEU A 34 -9.60 -15.65 -3.83
N LYS A 35 -8.70 -16.57 -4.15
CA LYS A 35 -8.75 -17.95 -3.67
C LYS A 35 -7.51 -18.29 -2.86
N ASP A 36 -6.56 -19.00 -3.47
CA ASP A 36 -5.43 -19.62 -2.79
C ASP A 36 -4.18 -18.74 -2.80
N SER A 37 -4.05 -17.83 -3.78
CA SER A 37 -2.89 -16.96 -4.00
C SER A 37 -3.13 -15.53 -3.51
N TRP A 38 -2.10 -14.68 -3.58
CA TRP A 38 -2.17 -13.24 -3.32
C TRP A 38 -1.56 -12.45 -4.48
N PRO A 39 -2.25 -12.35 -5.64
CA PRO A 39 -1.63 -11.93 -6.90
C PRO A 39 -1.56 -10.41 -7.13
N THR A 40 -2.18 -9.59 -6.25
CA THR A 40 -2.13 -8.12 -6.34
C THR A 40 -1.82 -7.50 -4.99
N TYR A 41 -1.62 -6.19 -4.96
CA TYR A 41 -1.31 -5.40 -3.76
C TYR A 41 -2.27 -5.70 -2.59
N ASN A 42 -3.58 -5.78 -2.83
CA ASN A 42 -4.59 -6.06 -1.81
C ASN A 42 -5.17 -7.49 -1.88
N GLY A 43 -4.54 -8.39 -2.63
CA GLY A 43 -5.01 -9.73 -2.93
C GLY A 43 -5.92 -9.73 -4.16
N ASP A 44 -6.97 -8.92 -4.18
CA ASP A 44 -7.83 -8.66 -5.33
C ASP A 44 -7.96 -7.14 -5.61
N TYR A 45 -8.77 -6.77 -6.60
CA TYR A 45 -8.97 -5.38 -6.99
C TYR A 45 -9.83 -4.56 -6.04
N THR A 46 -10.50 -5.20 -5.06
CA THR A 46 -11.52 -4.52 -4.23
C THR A 46 -10.95 -3.72 -3.06
N GLY A 47 -9.67 -3.86 -2.75
CA GLY A 47 -9.07 -3.21 -1.60
C GLY A 47 -9.47 -3.79 -0.24
N ARG A 48 -10.32 -4.83 -0.20
CA ARG A 48 -10.87 -5.38 1.05
C ARG A 48 -9.84 -6.08 1.93
N ARG A 49 -8.73 -6.52 1.35
CA ARG A 49 -7.74 -7.37 2.05
C ARG A 49 -8.41 -8.51 2.83
N TYR A 50 -9.33 -9.18 2.14
CA TYR A 50 -10.11 -10.29 2.66
C TYR A 50 -9.78 -11.57 1.92
N SER A 51 -9.42 -12.61 2.66
CA SER A 51 -9.20 -13.95 2.12
C SER A 51 -10.34 -14.90 2.48
N ALA A 52 -10.82 -15.67 1.50
CA ALA A 52 -11.81 -16.71 1.71
C ALA A 52 -11.27 -17.96 2.42
N LEU A 53 -9.96 -18.02 2.69
CA LEU A 53 -9.32 -19.11 3.41
C LEU A 53 -9.77 -19.15 4.87
N LYS A 54 -10.00 -20.37 5.39
CA LYS A 54 -10.55 -20.60 6.72
C LYS A 54 -9.96 -21.80 7.46
N GLN A 55 -8.83 -22.36 7.02
CA GLN A 55 -8.15 -23.37 7.82
C GLN A 55 -7.66 -22.76 9.13
N VAL A 56 -7.16 -21.52 9.06
CA VAL A 56 -6.86 -20.71 10.25
C VAL A 56 -8.11 -19.93 10.61
N ASP A 57 -8.78 -20.36 11.68
CA ASP A 57 -10.02 -19.78 12.19
C ASP A 57 -9.93 -19.52 13.71
N GLN A 58 -11.01 -19.05 14.31
CA GLN A 58 -11.08 -18.75 15.73
C GLN A 58 -10.74 -19.94 16.65
N SER A 59 -10.96 -21.19 16.20
CA SER A 59 -10.70 -22.41 16.97
C SER A 59 -9.27 -22.93 16.78
N THR A 60 -8.73 -22.80 15.58
CA THR A 60 -7.44 -23.37 15.16
C THR A 60 -6.28 -22.40 15.30
N VAL A 61 -6.51 -21.09 15.30
CA VAL A 61 -5.46 -20.05 15.29
C VAL A 61 -4.46 -20.18 16.45
N LYS A 62 -4.88 -20.72 17.59
CA LYS A 62 -4.01 -21.01 18.76
C LYS A 62 -2.90 -22.03 18.46
N HIS A 63 -3.01 -22.79 17.37
CA HIS A 63 -2.04 -23.77 16.90
C HIS A 63 -1.16 -23.22 15.77
N LEU A 64 -1.29 -21.93 15.44
CA LEU A 64 -0.45 -21.30 14.44
C LEU A 64 0.99 -21.16 14.94
N THR A 65 1.94 -21.72 14.21
CA THR A 65 3.36 -21.76 14.59
C THR A 65 4.24 -21.26 13.46
N LEU A 66 5.46 -20.86 13.78
CA LEU A 66 6.45 -20.44 12.79
C LEU A 66 6.80 -21.62 11.86
N ALA A 67 6.60 -21.43 10.56
CA ALA A 67 7.05 -22.37 9.54
C ALA A 67 8.51 -22.09 9.15
N TRP A 68 8.79 -20.85 8.79
CA TRP A 68 10.12 -20.38 8.43
C TRP A 68 10.23 -18.85 8.58
N MET A 69 11.46 -18.38 8.58
CA MET A 69 11.81 -16.96 8.45
C MET A 69 12.89 -16.81 7.36
N SER A 70 12.82 -15.71 6.60
CA SER A 70 13.78 -15.41 5.55
C SER A 70 14.24 -13.97 5.68
N ARG A 71 15.53 -13.77 5.86
CA ARG A 71 16.16 -12.45 5.91
C ARG A 71 16.80 -12.16 4.57
N VAL A 72 16.48 -11.00 3.99
CA VAL A 72 17.07 -10.54 2.72
C VAL A 72 18.12 -9.46 2.95
N THR A 73 19.01 -9.31 1.99
CA THR A 73 20.07 -8.28 2.02
C THR A 73 19.95 -7.40 0.80
N ALA A 74 19.67 -6.13 1.02
CA ALA A 74 19.58 -5.14 -0.06
C ALA A 74 20.95 -4.84 -0.69
N GLY A 75 20.92 -4.33 -1.90
CA GLY A 75 22.11 -3.96 -2.68
C GLY A 75 22.70 -5.11 -3.49
N PRO A 76 23.88 -4.94 -4.08
CA PRO A 76 24.48 -5.91 -5.01
C PRO A 76 24.97 -7.22 -4.36
N GLY A 77 24.61 -7.52 -3.11
CA GLY A 77 24.86 -8.77 -2.40
C GLY A 77 26.32 -9.20 -2.28
N GLY A 78 26.84 -9.34 -1.05
CA GLY A 78 28.06 -10.11 -0.78
C GLY A 78 29.41 -9.51 -1.19
N GLY A 79 29.49 -8.21 -1.45
CA GLY A 79 30.76 -7.48 -1.53
C GLY A 79 30.99 -6.71 -0.24
N GLY A 80 31.70 -7.30 0.72
CA GLY A 80 32.00 -6.68 1.99
C GLY A 80 32.71 -5.34 1.84
N GLY A 81 32.24 -4.34 2.56
CA GLY A 81 32.92 -3.07 2.66
C GLY A 81 32.15 -2.03 3.42
N GLY A 82 32.05 -2.17 4.74
CA GLY A 82 31.51 -1.12 5.59
C GLY A 82 31.59 -1.52 7.04
N GLY A 83 32.68 -1.15 7.71
CA GLY A 83 33.00 -1.49 9.06
C GLY A 83 31.91 -1.13 10.08
N GLY A 84 31.31 -2.14 10.64
CA GLY A 84 30.56 -2.12 11.89
C GLY A 84 30.97 -3.32 12.72
N ARG A 85 31.71 -3.10 13.76
CA ARG A 85 32.13 -4.11 14.74
C ARG A 85 30.92 -4.77 15.39
N GLY A 86 30.89 -6.08 15.39
CA GLY A 86 30.21 -6.91 16.41
C GLY A 86 29.02 -7.70 15.95
N GLY A 87 29.22 -8.99 15.69
CA GLY A 87 28.15 -9.98 15.58
C GLY A 87 28.60 -11.25 14.90
N ARG A 88 29.28 -12.16 15.64
CA ARG A 88 29.46 -13.56 15.21
C ARG A 88 28.10 -14.25 15.23
N GLY A 89 27.52 -14.54 14.12
CA GLY A 89 26.36 -15.41 13.93
C GLY A 89 26.58 -16.22 12.65
N GLY A 90 26.88 -17.50 12.80
CA GLY A 90 27.16 -18.41 11.70
C GLY A 90 25.95 -18.56 10.76
N GLY A 91 26.15 -18.29 9.49
CA GLY A 91 25.17 -18.56 8.44
C GLY A 91 25.08 -20.05 8.17
N PHE A 92 23.86 -20.55 8.15
CA PHE A 92 23.53 -21.87 7.63
C PHE A 92 23.18 -21.77 6.14
N GLY A 93 23.86 -22.56 5.32
CA GLY A 93 23.40 -22.95 3.99
C GLY A 93 23.85 -22.05 2.84
N GLY A 94 25.04 -22.34 2.31
CA GLY A 94 25.50 -21.76 1.08
C GLY A 94 24.83 -22.36 -0.15
N GLY A 95 23.77 -21.73 -0.61
CA GLY A 95 23.46 -21.62 -2.02
C GLY A 95 23.81 -20.19 -2.39
N GLY A 96 24.73 -19.98 -3.32
CA GLY A 96 25.08 -18.63 -3.75
C GLY A 96 23.82 -17.93 -4.24
N ASN A 97 23.51 -16.78 -3.64
CA ASN A 97 22.35 -15.96 -4.03
C ASN A 97 22.47 -15.66 -5.52
N ILE A 98 21.40 -15.93 -6.27
CA ILE A 98 21.32 -15.54 -7.66
C ILE A 98 21.01 -14.05 -7.69
N ILE A 99 22.04 -13.24 -7.94
CA ILE A 99 21.91 -11.80 -8.04
C ILE A 99 21.71 -11.43 -9.51
N VAL A 100 20.64 -10.70 -9.78
CA VAL A 100 20.39 -10.12 -11.09
C VAL A 100 20.41 -8.61 -10.91
N GLY A 101 21.45 -7.96 -11.42
CA GLY A 101 21.59 -6.51 -11.38
C GLY A 101 20.91 -5.86 -12.56
N GLY A 102 20.21 -4.75 -12.33
CA GLY A 102 19.76 -3.84 -13.36
C GLY A 102 20.91 -2.96 -13.86
N GLU A 103 20.78 -2.43 -15.07
CA GLU A 103 21.70 -1.39 -15.53
C GLU A 103 21.44 -0.09 -14.79
N GLY A 104 20.16 0.26 -14.58
CA GLY A 104 19.74 1.45 -13.88
C GLY A 104 20.22 2.73 -14.55
N THR A 105 20.04 3.83 -13.85
CA THR A 105 20.40 5.16 -14.35
C THR A 105 21.53 5.81 -13.56
N GLY A 106 21.89 5.23 -12.42
CA GLY A 106 22.92 5.70 -11.49
C GLY A 106 24.09 4.75 -11.31
N ASP A 107 24.85 4.97 -10.25
CA ASP A 107 26.13 4.28 -10.00
C ASP A 107 26.01 3.20 -8.91
N PHE A 108 24.96 3.19 -8.10
CA PHE A 108 24.81 2.24 -7.01
C PHE A 108 23.35 1.80 -6.83
N ALA A 109 23.17 0.66 -6.19
CA ALA A 109 21.87 0.24 -5.68
C ALA A 109 21.74 0.74 -4.24
N GLY A 110 20.64 1.39 -3.93
CA GLY A 110 20.34 1.82 -2.59
C GLY A 110 20.26 0.62 -1.66
N GLY A 111 20.69 0.80 -0.45
CA GLY A 111 20.59 -0.19 0.60
C GLY A 111 19.73 0.31 1.74
N GLY A 112 19.17 -0.62 2.49
CA GLY A 112 18.47 -0.32 3.72
C GLY A 112 16.98 -0.07 3.53
N GLY A 113 16.32 0.18 4.64
CA GLY A 113 14.88 0.30 4.71
C GLY A 113 14.23 -0.97 5.23
N SER A 114 12.92 -1.00 5.14
CA SER A 114 12.09 -2.11 5.59
C SER A 114 11.23 -2.63 4.44
N ILE A 115 10.83 -3.88 4.52
CA ILE A 115 9.81 -4.46 3.63
C ILE A 115 8.47 -3.82 4.01
N LYS A 116 8.11 -2.73 3.31
CA LYS A 116 6.78 -2.09 3.38
C LYS A 116 5.84 -2.65 2.31
N ALA A 117 6.38 -3.53 1.47
CA ALA A 117 5.72 -4.10 0.31
C ALA A 117 4.58 -5.04 0.71
N SER A 118 3.51 -5.00 -0.07
CA SER A 118 2.63 -6.16 -0.20
C SER A 118 3.38 -7.25 -0.93
N VAL A 119 3.41 -8.45 -0.35
CA VAL A 119 4.10 -9.61 -0.92
C VAL A 119 3.14 -10.31 -1.88
N LEU A 120 3.46 -10.37 -3.17
CA LEU A 120 2.69 -11.19 -4.10
C LEU A 120 3.02 -12.66 -3.86
N GLU A 121 1.99 -13.50 -3.78
CA GLU A 121 2.15 -14.95 -3.84
C GLU A 121 1.51 -15.46 -5.13
N VAL A 122 2.33 -16.10 -5.97
CA VAL A 122 1.90 -16.70 -7.24
C VAL A 122 2.65 -18.00 -7.45
N ASP A 123 1.90 -19.08 -7.62
CA ASP A 123 2.43 -20.43 -7.94
C ASP A 123 3.55 -20.90 -6.97
N GLY A 124 3.42 -20.58 -5.68
CA GLY A 124 4.39 -20.98 -4.66
C GLY A 124 5.64 -20.09 -4.60
N THR A 125 5.64 -18.95 -5.28
CA THR A 125 6.72 -17.95 -5.22
C THR A 125 6.21 -16.65 -4.61
N LEU A 126 6.98 -16.13 -3.66
CA LEU A 126 6.75 -14.82 -3.06
C LEU A 126 7.59 -13.77 -3.75
N TYR A 127 6.96 -12.67 -4.19
CA TYR A 127 7.63 -11.54 -4.80
C TYR A 127 7.39 -10.28 -3.97
N PHE A 128 8.44 -9.53 -3.64
CA PHE A 128 8.37 -8.32 -2.85
C PHE A 128 9.55 -7.38 -3.10
N THR A 129 9.46 -6.18 -2.57
CA THR A 129 10.44 -5.12 -2.78
C THR A 129 10.88 -4.44 -1.48
N MET A 130 12.05 -3.83 -1.54
CA MET A 130 12.44 -2.63 -0.80
C MET A 130 12.93 -1.59 -1.82
N PRO A 131 13.15 -0.32 -1.45
CA PRO A 131 13.69 0.66 -2.40
C PRO A 131 14.87 0.09 -3.19
N ASP A 132 14.85 0.23 -4.51
CA ASP A 132 15.82 -0.27 -5.47
C ASP A 132 15.98 -1.79 -5.59
N ASN A 133 15.23 -2.56 -4.84
CA ASN A 133 15.43 -4.01 -4.78
C ASN A 133 14.13 -4.78 -4.94
N ALA A 134 14.20 -5.93 -5.63
CA ALA A 134 13.13 -6.90 -5.71
C ALA A 134 13.66 -8.33 -5.50
N TRP A 135 12.86 -9.17 -4.87
CA TRP A 135 13.17 -10.57 -4.58
C TRP A 135 12.09 -11.51 -5.05
N ALA A 136 12.50 -12.72 -5.42
CA ALA A 136 11.66 -13.91 -5.45
C ALA A 136 12.15 -14.92 -4.41
N VAL A 137 11.21 -15.45 -3.63
CA VAL A 137 11.48 -16.39 -2.54
C VAL A 137 10.52 -17.58 -2.66
N ASP A 138 10.99 -18.81 -2.46
CA ASP A 138 10.12 -19.98 -2.39
C ASP A 138 9.20 -19.87 -1.16
N ALA A 139 7.90 -19.93 -1.38
CA ALA A 139 6.90 -19.77 -0.31
C ALA A 139 6.87 -20.94 0.68
N ARG A 140 7.48 -22.10 0.35
CA ARG A 140 7.51 -23.30 1.19
C ARG A 140 8.52 -23.21 2.32
N ASP A 141 9.70 -22.63 2.03
CA ASP A 141 10.85 -22.68 2.94
C ASP A 141 11.57 -21.33 3.12
N GLY A 142 11.16 -20.29 2.40
CA GLY A 142 11.76 -18.97 2.50
C GLY A 142 13.10 -18.83 1.76
N ARG A 143 13.48 -19.81 0.94
CA ARG A 143 14.74 -19.79 0.18
C ARG A 143 14.67 -18.76 -0.93
N GLU A 144 15.67 -17.87 -1.02
CA GLU A 144 15.80 -16.90 -2.09
C GLU A 144 16.03 -17.62 -3.45
N LEU A 145 15.23 -17.26 -4.44
CA LEU A 145 15.31 -17.77 -5.81
C LEU A 145 16.12 -16.84 -6.69
N TRP A 146 15.87 -15.55 -6.58
CA TRP A 146 16.65 -14.50 -7.21
C TRP A 146 16.46 -13.16 -6.47
N HIS A 147 17.44 -12.26 -6.64
CA HIS A 147 17.42 -10.90 -6.16
C HIS A 147 17.82 -9.97 -7.30
N TYR A 148 16.98 -8.99 -7.63
CA TYR A 148 17.25 -7.91 -8.56
C TYR A 148 17.55 -6.62 -7.79
N PHE A 149 18.54 -5.85 -8.26
CA PHE A 149 18.78 -4.51 -7.75
C PHE A 149 18.89 -3.49 -8.89
N TRP A 150 18.35 -2.30 -8.63
CA TRP A 150 18.38 -1.16 -9.52
C TRP A 150 19.48 -0.20 -9.10
N LYS A 151 20.30 0.29 -10.06
CA LYS A 151 21.32 1.32 -9.80
C LYS A 151 20.67 2.69 -9.91
N THR A 152 20.43 3.33 -8.79
CA THR A 152 19.69 4.59 -8.70
C THR A 152 20.60 5.81 -8.88
N LYS A 153 20.03 6.92 -9.40
CA LYS A 153 20.64 8.26 -9.34
C LYS A 153 20.37 8.97 -8.01
N GLY A 154 19.47 8.45 -7.18
CA GLY A 154 19.05 9.08 -5.94
C GLY A 154 17.56 8.91 -5.69
N GLY A 155 16.89 10.00 -5.35
CA GLY A 155 15.48 9.99 -4.95
C GLY A 155 15.29 9.66 -3.47
N THR A 156 14.04 9.77 -3.00
CA THR A 156 13.71 9.55 -1.60
C THR A 156 13.42 8.08 -1.32
N HIS A 157 14.22 7.45 -0.46
CA HIS A 157 14.18 6.01 -0.16
C HIS A 157 13.33 5.66 1.07
N ILE A 158 12.23 6.35 1.31
CA ILE A 158 11.37 6.13 2.50
C ILE A 158 10.61 4.81 2.48
N GLY A 159 10.48 4.17 1.31
CA GLY A 159 9.79 2.89 1.16
C GLY A 159 9.48 2.57 -0.29
N ASN A 160 9.16 1.29 -0.53
CA ASN A 160 8.55 0.79 -1.75
C ASN A 160 7.43 -0.15 -1.36
N ARG A 161 6.24 -0.01 -1.97
CA ARG A 161 5.03 -0.72 -1.53
C ARG A 161 4.78 -2.03 -2.26
N GLY A 162 5.61 -2.40 -3.23
CA GLY A 162 5.54 -3.72 -3.84
C GLY A 162 5.58 -3.73 -5.36
N LEU A 163 5.20 -4.88 -5.88
CA LEU A 163 5.19 -5.24 -7.29
C LEU A 163 3.76 -5.39 -7.81
N ALA A 164 3.61 -5.27 -9.13
CA ALA A 164 2.47 -5.81 -9.86
C ALA A 164 2.91 -6.94 -10.78
N MET A 165 1.99 -7.82 -11.17
CA MET A 165 2.26 -8.91 -12.11
C MET A 165 1.26 -8.91 -13.27
N TRP A 166 1.76 -9.12 -14.48
CA TRP A 166 1.00 -9.34 -15.70
C TRP A 166 1.60 -10.52 -16.47
N ASN A 167 0.85 -11.59 -16.63
CA ASN A 167 1.40 -12.84 -17.11
C ASN A 167 2.65 -13.26 -16.30
N ASN A 168 3.79 -13.46 -16.93
CA ASN A 168 5.07 -13.80 -16.29
C ASN A 168 5.97 -12.56 -16.08
N TYR A 169 5.43 -11.36 -16.02
CA TYR A 169 6.19 -10.13 -15.92
C TYR A 169 5.82 -9.37 -14.64
N LEU A 170 6.83 -8.93 -13.94
CA LEU A 170 6.70 -8.08 -12.76
C LEU A 170 6.99 -6.62 -13.13
N PHE A 171 6.38 -5.71 -12.37
CA PHE A 171 6.62 -4.28 -12.50
C PHE A 171 6.91 -3.71 -11.12
N MET A 172 7.93 -2.88 -11.01
CA MET A 172 8.27 -2.12 -9.81
C MET A 172 8.56 -0.66 -10.16
N GLU A 173 8.31 0.24 -9.23
CA GLU A 173 8.74 1.62 -9.32
C GLU A 173 10.02 1.82 -8.51
N THR A 174 10.91 2.70 -8.98
CA THR A 174 12.19 2.98 -8.32
C THR A 174 12.18 4.36 -7.67
N PRO A 175 12.98 4.61 -6.61
CA PRO A 175 13.05 5.91 -5.96
C PRO A 175 13.43 7.08 -6.88
N ASP A 176 14.11 6.82 -7.99
CA ASP A 176 14.45 7.81 -9.03
C ASP A 176 13.48 7.82 -10.21
N ASP A 177 12.20 7.42 -9.94
CA ASP A 177 11.05 7.50 -10.84
C ASP A 177 11.15 6.72 -12.15
N PHE A 178 11.60 5.47 -12.09
CA PHE A 178 11.45 4.54 -13.21
C PHE A 178 10.43 3.45 -12.91
N LEU A 179 9.66 3.09 -13.93
CA LEU A 179 8.89 1.84 -13.97
C LEU A 179 9.78 0.79 -14.63
N VAL A 180 10.10 -0.26 -13.90
CA VAL A 180 10.97 -1.36 -14.34
C VAL A 180 10.14 -2.61 -14.52
N SER A 181 10.28 -3.29 -15.66
CA SER A 181 9.67 -4.60 -15.92
C SER A 181 10.71 -5.72 -15.82
N LEU A 182 10.37 -6.76 -15.06
CA LEU A 182 11.21 -7.93 -14.84
C LEU A 182 10.53 -9.20 -15.33
N ASP A 183 11.29 -10.17 -15.81
CA ASP A 183 10.83 -11.54 -15.97
C ASP A 183 10.69 -12.21 -14.59
N ALA A 184 9.51 -12.64 -14.23
CA ALA A 184 9.22 -13.16 -12.88
C ALA A 184 9.99 -14.43 -12.53
N LYS A 185 10.35 -15.25 -13.52
CA LYS A 185 11.07 -16.49 -13.31
C LYS A 185 12.55 -16.28 -13.05
N THR A 186 13.15 -15.28 -13.71
CA THR A 186 14.60 -15.10 -13.73
C THR A 186 15.07 -13.84 -13.01
N GLY A 187 14.18 -12.90 -12.70
CA GLY A 187 14.51 -11.59 -12.19
C GLY A 187 15.18 -10.65 -13.21
N LYS A 188 15.35 -11.09 -14.46
CA LYS A 188 16.01 -10.28 -15.49
C LYS A 188 15.12 -9.14 -15.93
N GLU A 189 15.74 -7.97 -16.07
CA GLU A 189 15.09 -6.79 -16.62
C GLU A 189 14.69 -7.01 -18.08
N ARG A 190 13.46 -6.58 -18.42
CA ARG A 190 12.94 -6.57 -19.77
C ARG A 190 13.05 -5.19 -20.40
N TRP A 191 12.61 -4.19 -19.64
CA TRP A 191 12.66 -2.79 -20.00
C TRP A 191 12.49 -1.91 -18.76
N HIS A 192 12.87 -0.64 -18.87
CA HIS A 192 12.51 0.41 -17.91
C HIS A 192 12.06 1.67 -18.65
N LYS A 193 11.19 2.45 -18.01
CA LYS A 193 10.66 3.71 -18.54
C LYS A 193 10.65 4.75 -17.42
N GLU A 194 11.05 5.97 -17.75
CA GLU A 194 10.97 7.10 -16.83
C GLU A 194 9.49 7.48 -16.60
N ILE A 195 9.08 7.60 -15.34
CA ILE A 195 7.76 8.04 -14.89
C ILE A 195 7.75 9.56 -14.80
N ALA A 196 8.76 10.13 -14.14
CA ALA A 196 8.92 11.56 -13.92
C ALA A 196 10.39 11.95 -13.79
N ASP A 197 10.67 13.24 -13.99
CA ASP A 197 12.02 13.80 -13.91
C ASP A 197 12.44 14.03 -12.44
N LEU A 198 13.42 13.28 -11.98
CA LEU A 198 14.03 13.42 -10.66
C LEU A 198 14.49 14.87 -10.37
N ALA A 199 14.93 15.63 -11.39
CA ALA A 199 15.36 17.01 -11.20
C ALA A 199 14.23 17.97 -10.80
N GLN A 200 12.96 17.58 -11.01
CA GLN A 200 11.77 18.30 -10.55
C GLN A 200 11.35 17.90 -9.12
N GLY A 201 12.14 17.09 -8.43
CA GLY A 201 11.88 16.65 -7.06
C GLY A 201 11.00 15.40 -6.97
N TYR A 202 10.61 14.80 -8.09
CA TYR A 202 9.82 13.56 -8.08
C TYR A 202 10.63 12.39 -7.50
N PHE A 203 9.91 11.48 -6.89
CA PHE A 203 10.39 10.17 -6.43
C PHE A 203 9.21 9.21 -6.34
N SER A 204 9.44 7.91 -6.39
CA SER A 204 8.35 6.92 -6.31
C SER A 204 8.40 6.05 -5.07
N THR A 205 7.23 5.79 -4.52
CA THR A 205 7.00 4.90 -3.38
C THR A 205 5.86 3.90 -3.58
N PRO A 206 4.89 4.10 -4.50
CA PRO A 206 3.75 3.19 -4.66
C PRO A 206 4.16 1.82 -5.19
N ALA A 207 3.23 0.87 -5.10
CA ALA A 207 3.25 -0.31 -5.93
C ALA A 207 2.46 -0.02 -7.20
N PRO A 208 2.95 -0.33 -8.40
CA PRO A 208 2.13 -0.27 -9.59
C PRO A 208 0.95 -1.24 -9.50
N ILE A 209 -0.11 -0.98 -10.24
CA ILE A 209 -1.28 -1.88 -10.34
C ILE A 209 -1.50 -2.25 -11.80
N VAL A 210 -1.64 -3.53 -12.07
CA VAL A 210 -2.01 -4.03 -13.41
C VAL A 210 -3.52 -4.16 -13.50
N VAL A 211 -4.13 -3.58 -14.54
CA VAL A 211 -5.55 -3.74 -14.89
C VAL A 211 -5.66 -4.02 -16.38
N GLY A 212 -6.01 -5.25 -16.76
CA GLY A 212 -6.05 -5.63 -18.17
C GLY A 212 -4.69 -5.50 -18.84
N ASN A 213 -4.58 -4.60 -19.82
CA ASN A 213 -3.34 -4.23 -20.50
C ASN A 213 -2.81 -2.84 -20.08
N HIS A 214 -3.09 -2.45 -18.85
CA HIS A 214 -2.65 -1.19 -18.26
C HIS A 214 -1.80 -1.46 -17.02
N VAL A 215 -0.59 -0.89 -16.96
CA VAL A 215 0.21 -0.79 -15.74
C VAL A 215 0.07 0.63 -15.23
N LEU A 216 -0.63 0.79 -14.12
CA LEU A 216 -0.87 2.09 -13.50
C LEU A 216 0.27 2.41 -12.54
N ALA A 217 0.88 3.58 -12.71
CA ALA A 217 2.00 4.07 -11.92
C ALA A 217 1.75 5.51 -11.44
N GLY A 218 2.17 5.78 -10.20
CA GLY A 218 2.06 7.09 -9.55
C GLY A 218 3.43 7.69 -9.21
N THR A 219 3.48 8.49 -8.14
CA THR A 219 4.73 9.08 -7.62
C THR A 219 4.70 9.08 -6.09
N GLY A 220 5.77 9.51 -5.43
CA GLY A 220 5.79 9.82 -4.01
C GLY A 220 4.96 11.06 -3.68
N ASN A 221 4.83 11.39 -2.40
CA ASN A 221 4.05 12.55 -1.92
C ASN A 221 4.93 13.76 -1.57
N ASP A 222 4.30 14.88 -1.19
CA ASP A 222 4.94 16.13 -0.73
C ASP A 222 5.91 16.75 -1.75
N ILE A 223 5.51 16.75 -3.01
CA ILE A 223 6.32 17.26 -4.11
C ILE A 223 5.74 18.57 -4.62
N ASP A 224 6.58 19.59 -4.74
CA ASP A 224 6.24 20.90 -5.34
C ASP A 224 6.16 20.78 -6.88
N ALA A 225 5.31 19.89 -7.35
CA ALA A 225 5.07 19.61 -8.75
C ALA A 225 3.68 18.98 -8.93
N PRO A 226 3.09 18.99 -10.15
CA PRO A 226 1.75 18.48 -10.37
C PRO A 226 1.68 16.96 -10.15
N GLY A 227 0.78 16.50 -9.27
CA GLY A 227 0.48 15.09 -9.11
C GLY A 227 -0.15 14.48 -10.37
N PHE A 228 0.02 13.19 -10.57
CA PHE A 228 -0.56 12.48 -11.72
C PHE A 228 -0.65 10.97 -11.48
N LEU A 229 -1.46 10.32 -12.32
CA LEU A 229 -1.48 8.88 -12.55
C LEU A 229 -1.18 8.61 -14.02
N GLN A 230 -0.36 7.61 -14.32
CA GLN A 230 -0.02 7.18 -15.66
C GLN A 230 -0.42 5.74 -15.92
N SER A 231 -0.67 5.41 -17.18
CA SER A 231 -0.85 4.04 -17.65
C SER A 231 0.18 3.71 -18.71
N PHE A 232 0.82 2.55 -18.55
CA PHE A 232 1.80 2.03 -19.49
C PHE A 232 1.33 0.69 -20.07
N ASP A 233 1.72 0.42 -21.30
CA ASP A 233 1.53 -0.89 -21.91
C ASP A 233 2.46 -1.92 -21.22
N PRO A 234 1.93 -3.06 -20.71
CA PRO A 234 2.74 -4.03 -19.96
C PRO A 234 3.78 -4.77 -20.82
N GLU A 235 3.57 -4.84 -22.14
CA GLU A 235 4.51 -5.54 -23.03
C GLU A 235 5.66 -4.61 -23.45
N THR A 236 5.37 -3.39 -23.85
CA THR A 236 6.35 -2.46 -24.45
C THR A 236 6.84 -1.38 -23.49
N GLY A 237 6.09 -1.10 -22.43
CA GLY A 237 6.34 0.02 -21.52
C GLY A 237 5.98 1.38 -22.14
N ASP A 238 5.24 1.41 -23.25
CA ASP A 238 4.86 2.68 -23.85
C ASP A 238 3.73 3.35 -23.05
N LEU A 239 3.85 4.67 -22.89
CA LEU A 239 2.83 5.47 -22.20
C LEU A 239 1.53 5.46 -23.00
N GLN A 240 0.44 5.01 -22.37
CA GLN A 240 -0.90 4.98 -22.97
C GLN A 240 -1.68 6.25 -22.70
N TRP A 241 -1.64 6.74 -21.45
CA TRP A 241 -2.25 8.00 -21.02
C TRP A 241 -1.64 8.51 -19.71
N LYS A 242 -1.81 9.82 -19.48
CA LYS A 242 -1.45 10.51 -18.24
C LYS A 242 -2.62 11.37 -17.77
N PHE A 243 -3.05 11.18 -16.53
CA PHE A 243 -4.06 11.99 -15.87
C PHE A 243 -3.39 12.83 -14.78
N TYR A 244 -3.50 14.15 -14.88
CA TYR A 244 -3.02 15.05 -13.83
C TYR A 244 -4.10 15.22 -12.75
N THR A 245 -3.70 15.18 -11.49
CA THR A 245 -4.57 15.36 -10.32
C THR A 245 -4.76 16.81 -9.92
N VAL A 246 -4.16 17.73 -10.66
CA VAL A 246 -4.35 19.18 -10.55
C VAL A 246 -4.60 19.77 -11.95
N PRO A 247 -5.27 20.92 -12.05
CA PRO A 247 -5.50 21.56 -13.36
C PRO A 247 -4.19 22.08 -13.95
N MET A 248 -3.96 21.82 -15.24
CA MET A 248 -2.73 22.17 -15.95
C MET A 248 -2.88 23.40 -16.85
N LYS A 249 -4.10 23.84 -17.13
CA LYS A 249 -4.39 25.03 -17.95
C LYS A 249 -5.69 25.70 -17.51
N PRO A 250 -5.89 27.00 -17.85
CA PRO A 250 -7.16 27.68 -17.60
C PRO A 250 -8.32 26.91 -18.23
N GLY A 251 -9.42 26.77 -17.47
CA GLY A 251 -10.62 26.04 -17.90
C GLY A 251 -10.59 24.54 -17.65
N ASP A 252 -9.49 23.96 -17.18
CA ASP A 252 -9.52 22.58 -16.67
C ASP A 252 -10.43 22.49 -15.43
N PRO A 253 -11.09 21.35 -15.21
CA PRO A 253 -11.88 21.13 -13.99
C PRO A 253 -11.06 21.43 -12.73
N GLY A 254 -11.62 22.22 -11.80
CA GLY A 254 -10.97 22.61 -10.55
C GLY A 254 -10.03 23.82 -10.64
N ALA A 255 -9.80 24.41 -11.83
CA ALA A 255 -8.89 25.54 -12.01
C ALA A 255 -9.29 26.77 -11.19
N ASP A 256 -10.58 26.97 -10.97
CA ASP A 256 -11.17 28.05 -10.18
C ASP A 256 -10.99 27.89 -8.65
N THR A 257 -10.53 26.71 -8.21
CA THR A 257 -10.25 26.42 -6.79
C THR A 257 -8.80 26.72 -6.38
N TRP A 258 -7.99 27.19 -7.33
CA TRP A 258 -6.60 27.58 -7.13
C TRP A 258 -6.43 29.08 -7.34
N LYS A 259 -5.42 29.68 -6.71
CA LYS A 259 -5.08 31.10 -6.91
C LYS A 259 -4.88 31.46 -8.38
N ASN A 260 -4.22 30.57 -9.11
CA ASN A 260 -4.00 30.61 -10.56
C ASN A 260 -3.44 29.27 -11.02
N ILE A 261 -3.23 29.10 -12.33
CA ILE A 261 -2.73 27.85 -12.92
C ILE A 261 -1.25 27.55 -12.54
N ASP A 262 -0.46 28.59 -12.35
CA ASP A 262 0.92 28.38 -11.90
C ASP A 262 0.95 27.76 -10.50
N ALA A 263 0.12 28.26 -9.58
CA ALA A 263 -0.05 27.66 -8.24
C ALA A 263 -0.53 26.19 -8.33
N ALA A 264 -1.47 25.88 -9.22
CA ALA A 264 -1.95 24.51 -9.42
C ALA A 264 -0.85 23.57 -9.94
N ARG A 265 0.02 24.04 -10.81
CA ARG A 265 1.17 23.26 -11.34
C ARG A 265 2.23 22.94 -10.29
N HIS A 266 2.23 23.66 -9.18
CA HIS A 266 3.04 23.42 -7.98
C HIS A 266 2.20 22.78 -6.87
N GLY A 267 1.02 22.26 -7.20
CA GLY A 267 -0.05 21.99 -6.23
C GLY A 267 -0.01 20.63 -5.56
N GLY A 268 0.96 19.77 -5.80
CA GLY A 268 1.00 18.47 -5.15
C GLY A 268 -0.08 17.50 -5.64
N ALA A 269 -0.87 16.95 -4.72
CA ALA A 269 -1.95 15.98 -4.98
C ALA A 269 -1.46 14.67 -5.59
N GLN A 270 -0.31 14.16 -5.19
CA GLN A 270 0.31 12.96 -5.75
C GLN A 270 -0.49 11.68 -5.48
N THR A 271 -0.21 10.64 -6.30
CA THR A 271 -0.88 9.34 -6.26
C THR A 271 0.06 8.27 -5.69
N TRP A 272 0.35 8.35 -4.40
CA TRP A 272 1.43 7.62 -3.75
C TRP A 272 1.02 6.30 -3.05
N VAL A 273 -0.27 5.95 -3.07
CA VAL A 273 -0.80 4.67 -2.56
C VAL A 273 -1.71 4.05 -3.61
N PRO A 274 -1.62 2.73 -3.85
CA PRO A 274 -2.47 2.04 -4.80
C PRO A 274 -3.95 2.15 -4.48
N GLY A 275 -4.77 2.35 -5.52
CA GLY A 275 -6.22 2.37 -5.43
C GLY A 275 -6.87 1.00 -5.57
N ALA A 276 -8.17 1.02 -5.88
CA ALA A 276 -8.99 -0.16 -6.13
C ALA A 276 -9.66 -0.07 -7.52
N TYR A 277 -9.95 -1.20 -8.15
CA TYR A 277 -10.54 -1.24 -9.48
C TYR A 277 -11.89 -1.94 -9.49
N ASP A 278 -12.89 -1.32 -10.11
CA ASP A 278 -14.20 -1.90 -10.38
C ASP A 278 -14.31 -2.34 -11.84
N PRO A 279 -14.27 -3.65 -12.14
CA PRO A 279 -14.33 -4.14 -13.51
C PRO A 279 -15.67 -3.89 -14.21
N GLU A 280 -16.77 -3.73 -13.48
CA GLU A 280 -18.08 -3.51 -14.07
C GLU A 280 -18.23 -2.08 -14.62
N THR A 281 -17.67 -1.09 -13.91
CA THR A 281 -17.68 0.32 -14.33
C THR A 281 -16.42 0.73 -15.08
N LYS A 282 -15.38 -0.12 -15.06
CA LYS A 282 -14.02 0.16 -15.56
C LYS A 282 -13.37 1.37 -14.88
N LEU A 283 -13.73 1.61 -13.61
CA LEU A 283 -13.20 2.72 -12.84
C LEU A 283 -12.07 2.24 -11.91
N TYR A 284 -10.93 2.89 -12.02
CA TYR A 284 -9.88 2.84 -11.01
C TYR A 284 -10.09 4.00 -10.05
N ILE A 285 -10.30 3.67 -8.77
CA ILE A 285 -10.61 4.62 -7.70
C ILE A 285 -9.41 4.71 -6.77
N PHE A 286 -8.87 5.90 -6.61
CA PHE A 286 -7.66 6.13 -5.82
C PHE A 286 -7.77 7.43 -5.03
N GLY A 287 -6.94 7.57 -4.01
CA GLY A 287 -6.83 8.80 -3.25
C GLY A 287 -5.67 9.66 -3.73
N THR A 288 -5.74 10.94 -3.45
CA THR A 288 -4.70 11.93 -3.74
C THR A 288 -4.10 12.50 -2.47
N GLY A 289 -2.85 12.89 -2.55
CA GLY A 289 -2.11 13.55 -1.48
C GLY A 289 -2.57 14.99 -1.22
N ASN A 290 -1.90 15.62 -0.26
CA ASN A 290 -2.12 16.99 0.17
C ASN A 290 -1.84 18.00 -0.96
N PRO A 291 -2.40 19.23 -0.85
CA PRO A 291 -1.95 20.35 -1.65
C PRO A 291 -0.57 20.81 -1.16
N THR A 292 0.26 21.30 -2.08
CA THR A 292 1.58 21.86 -1.75
C THR A 292 1.54 23.40 -1.92
N PRO A 293 2.00 24.18 -0.92
CA PRO A 293 2.39 23.77 0.44
C PRO A 293 1.17 23.37 1.31
N ALA A 294 1.37 22.44 2.27
CA ALA A 294 0.26 21.91 3.07
C ALA A 294 -0.28 22.89 4.11
N TYR A 295 0.61 23.58 4.85
CA TYR A 295 0.23 24.35 6.06
C TYR A 295 -0.04 25.84 5.80
N THR A 296 -0.05 26.30 4.57
CA THR A 296 -0.32 27.70 4.19
C THR A 296 -1.02 27.81 2.85
N THR A 297 -1.91 28.79 2.72
CA THR A 297 -2.61 29.11 1.47
C THR A 297 -1.92 30.20 0.64
N GLY A 298 -0.85 30.81 1.16
CA GLY A 298 -0.24 32.01 0.59
C GLY A 298 0.09 31.93 -0.90
N THR A 299 0.57 30.78 -1.37
CA THR A 299 0.89 30.56 -2.79
C THR A 299 -0.24 29.87 -3.56
N ARG A 300 -1.03 28.97 -2.93
CA ARG A 300 -2.06 28.15 -3.58
C ARG A 300 -3.48 28.74 -3.59
N GLY A 301 -3.74 29.76 -2.72
CA GLY A 301 -5.04 30.44 -2.62
C GLY A 301 -6.02 29.76 -1.69
N GLU A 302 -7.16 30.43 -1.47
CA GLU A 302 -8.17 30.12 -0.44
C GLU A 302 -9.25 29.12 -0.88
N GLY A 303 -9.14 28.52 -2.05
CA GLY A 303 -10.11 27.54 -2.52
C GLY A 303 -9.80 26.11 -2.09
N ASP A 304 -10.60 25.15 -2.53
CA ASP A 304 -10.49 23.73 -2.15
C ASP A 304 -9.26 23.04 -2.73
N ASN A 305 -8.54 23.66 -3.65
CA ASN A 305 -7.32 23.15 -4.31
C ASN A 305 -7.51 21.77 -4.96
N LEU A 306 -8.55 21.65 -5.78
CA LEU A 306 -8.91 20.38 -6.42
C LEU A 306 -7.82 19.90 -7.41
N PHE A 307 -7.48 18.62 -7.39
CA PHE A 307 -8.13 17.51 -6.64
C PHE A 307 -7.22 16.97 -5.53
N ALA A 308 -6.61 17.83 -4.72
CA ALA A 308 -5.89 17.40 -3.52
C ALA A 308 -6.85 16.84 -2.47
N CYS A 309 -6.37 15.97 -1.61
CA CYS A 309 -7.11 15.32 -0.53
C CYS A 309 -8.48 14.81 -0.97
N ALA A 310 -8.53 14.09 -2.10
CA ALA A 310 -9.77 13.61 -2.71
C ALA A 310 -9.68 12.13 -3.07
N LEU A 311 -10.84 11.47 -3.11
CA LEU A 311 -11.01 10.26 -3.90
C LEU A 311 -11.31 10.66 -5.34
N VAL A 312 -10.61 10.05 -6.29
CA VAL A 312 -10.75 10.28 -7.72
C VAL A 312 -11.00 8.95 -8.42
N ALA A 313 -11.95 8.93 -9.33
CA ALA A 313 -12.23 7.78 -10.18
C ALA A 313 -11.92 8.11 -11.64
N VAL A 314 -11.06 7.30 -12.26
CA VAL A 314 -10.74 7.42 -13.67
C VAL A 314 -11.15 6.15 -14.43
N ASN A 315 -11.64 6.31 -15.64
CA ASN A 315 -11.85 5.18 -16.53
C ASN A 315 -10.48 4.67 -17.00
N VAL A 316 -10.18 3.40 -16.76
CA VAL A 316 -8.85 2.84 -16.97
C VAL A 316 -8.44 2.79 -18.45
N ASP A 317 -9.41 2.60 -19.35
CA ASP A 317 -9.13 2.52 -20.80
C ASP A 317 -8.76 3.89 -21.41
N THR A 318 -9.20 4.99 -20.76
CA THR A 318 -9.08 6.34 -21.34
C THR A 318 -8.32 7.34 -20.50
N GLY A 319 -8.05 7.05 -19.24
CA GLY A 319 -7.46 7.98 -18.27
C GLY A 319 -8.35 9.19 -17.93
N LYS A 320 -9.64 9.17 -18.30
CA LYS A 320 -10.56 10.28 -18.05
C LYS A 320 -11.23 10.14 -16.70
N MET A 321 -11.26 11.23 -15.95
CA MET A 321 -11.98 11.31 -14.67
C MET A 321 -13.50 11.15 -14.91
N ALA A 322 -14.10 10.24 -14.15
CA ALA A 322 -15.54 10.03 -14.10
C ALA A 322 -16.18 10.86 -12.97
N TRP A 323 -15.56 10.87 -11.79
CA TRP A 323 -16.01 11.62 -10.63
C TRP A 323 -14.86 11.85 -9.64
N TYR A 324 -15.08 12.76 -8.70
CA TYR A 324 -14.23 12.96 -7.54
C TYR A 324 -15.07 13.28 -6.30
N TYR A 325 -14.48 13.07 -5.12
CA TYR A 325 -15.04 13.49 -3.85
C TYR A 325 -13.91 13.96 -2.92
N SER A 326 -13.91 15.25 -2.57
CA SER A 326 -12.93 15.81 -1.63
C SER A 326 -13.26 15.38 -0.21
N THR A 327 -12.35 14.69 0.46
CA THR A 327 -12.50 14.25 1.85
C THR A 327 -12.01 15.33 2.84
N SER A 328 -11.09 16.20 2.42
CA SER A 328 -10.57 17.35 3.17
C SER A 328 -10.53 18.58 2.26
N PRO A 329 -11.69 19.23 1.98
CA PRO A 329 -11.69 20.48 1.23
C PRO A 329 -10.85 21.53 1.95
N HIS A 330 -10.05 22.29 1.19
CA HIS A 330 -9.18 23.34 1.74
C HIS A 330 -8.24 22.80 2.82
N ASP A 331 -7.56 21.68 2.53
CA ASP A 331 -6.69 21.05 3.53
C ASP A 331 -5.55 21.97 3.99
N MET A 332 -5.34 22.03 5.31
CA MET A 332 -4.31 22.84 5.99
C MET A 332 -3.45 22.03 6.96
N HIS A 333 -3.52 20.68 6.89
CA HIS A 333 -2.92 19.82 7.92
C HIS A 333 -2.25 18.57 7.34
N ASP A 334 -2.09 18.48 5.99
CA ASP A 334 -1.52 17.31 5.32
C ASP A 334 -2.41 16.05 5.47
N TYR A 335 -3.74 16.23 5.26
CA TYR A 335 -4.70 15.13 5.42
C TYR A 335 -4.98 14.40 4.10
N ASP A 336 -3.95 13.81 3.52
CA ASP A 336 -4.06 12.96 2.34
C ASP A 336 -5.29 12.06 2.35
N SER A 337 -5.90 11.86 1.20
CA SER A 337 -6.91 10.84 0.97
C SER A 337 -6.33 9.58 0.31
N ALA A 338 -5.01 9.39 0.46
CA ALA A 338 -4.26 8.35 -0.22
C ALA A 338 -4.47 6.93 0.32
N GLN A 339 -5.30 6.71 1.35
CA GLN A 339 -5.61 5.36 1.82
C GLN A 339 -6.28 4.52 0.73
N THR A 340 -5.96 3.23 0.68
CA THR A 340 -6.60 2.33 -0.29
C THR A 340 -8.12 2.33 -0.10
N PRO A 341 -8.91 2.73 -1.12
CA PRO A 341 -10.36 2.61 -1.08
C PRO A 341 -10.82 1.16 -1.08
N VAL A 342 -11.92 0.86 -0.38
CA VAL A 342 -12.46 -0.49 -0.28
C VAL A 342 -13.80 -0.57 -1.02
N LEU A 343 -13.88 -1.45 -2.03
CA LEU A 343 -15.08 -1.63 -2.85
C LEU A 343 -15.93 -2.78 -2.30
N VAL A 344 -17.21 -2.49 -2.06
CA VAL A 344 -18.17 -3.50 -1.60
C VAL A 344 -19.50 -3.38 -2.31
N ASP A 345 -20.15 -4.53 -2.58
CA ASP A 345 -21.55 -4.61 -2.95
C ASP A 345 -22.32 -5.00 -1.71
N ALA A 346 -23.18 -4.11 -1.22
CA ALA A 346 -23.85 -4.30 0.04
C ALA A 346 -25.24 -3.63 0.10
N MET A 347 -26.08 -4.13 1.01
CA MET A 347 -27.38 -3.52 1.29
C MET A 347 -27.21 -2.19 2.01
N PHE A 348 -27.66 -1.12 1.38
CA PHE A 348 -27.67 0.23 1.94
C PHE A 348 -29.03 0.87 1.70
N ASP A 349 -29.70 1.34 2.75
CA ASP A 349 -31.06 1.91 2.72
C ASP A 349 -32.08 1.04 1.94
N GLY A 350 -32.05 -0.27 2.22
CA GLY A 350 -32.97 -1.24 1.62
C GLY A 350 -32.69 -1.62 0.17
N LYS A 351 -31.59 -1.13 -0.42
CA LYS A 351 -31.18 -1.44 -1.80
C LYS A 351 -29.78 -2.02 -1.84
N MET A 352 -29.52 -2.91 -2.78
CA MET A 352 -28.16 -3.32 -3.11
C MET A 352 -27.46 -2.16 -3.82
N ARG A 353 -26.35 -1.68 -3.25
CA ARG A 353 -25.53 -0.59 -3.82
C ARG A 353 -24.09 -1.01 -4.01
N LYS A 354 -23.47 -0.40 -5.00
CA LYS A 354 -22.04 -0.45 -5.25
C LYS A 354 -21.38 0.67 -4.45
N LEU A 355 -20.65 0.31 -3.40
CA LEU A 355 -20.10 1.27 -2.46
C LEU A 355 -18.58 1.34 -2.56
N VAL A 356 -18.02 2.51 -2.28
CA VAL A 356 -16.62 2.71 -1.92
C VAL A 356 -16.55 3.25 -0.49
N LEU A 357 -15.74 2.60 0.32
CA LEU A 357 -15.52 2.90 1.73
C LEU A 357 -14.10 3.42 1.93
N THR A 358 -13.93 4.44 2.74
CA THR A 358 -12.60 4.91 3.16
C THR A 358 -12.65 5.52 4.55
N ALA A 359 -11.60 5.28 5.34
CA ALA A 359 -11.29 6.03 6.54
C ALA A 359 -10.10 6.94 6.20
N ALA A 360 -10.29 8.25 6.28
CA ALA A 360 -9.27 9.20 5.86
C ALA A 360 -8.33 9.61 7.01
N ARG A 361 -7.13 10.12 6.68
CA ARG A 361 -6.15 10.65 7.64
C ARG A 361 -6.77 11.69 8.57
N ASN A 362 -7.72 12.46 8.06
CA ASN A 362 -8.41 13.54 8.76
C ASN A 362 -9.33 13.11 9.92
N GLY A 363 -9.44 11.80 10.21
CA GLY A 363 -10.28 11.27 11.29
C GLY A 363 -11.75 11.06 10.94
N TYR A 364 -12.12 11.18 9.66
CA TYR A 364 -13.47 10.93 9.17
C TYR A 364 -13.51 9.67 8.30
N TYR A 365 -14.60 8.94 8.44
CA TYR A 365 -14.98 7.80 7.63
C TYR A 365 -16.03 8.21 6.61
N PHE A 366 -15.94 7.65 5.38
CA PHE A 366 -16.85 7.94 4.28
C PHE A 366 -17.37 6.66 3.64
N THR A 367 -18.65 6.69 3.25
CA THR A 367 -19.27 5.74 2.32
C THR A 367 -19.84 6.53 1.15
N LEU A 368 -19.40 6.20 -0.07
CA LEU A 368 -19.87 6.81 -1.30
C LEU A 368 -20.45 5.74 -2.23
N ASP A 369 -21.33 6.14 -3.15
CA ASP A 369 -21.67 5.32 -4.31
C ASP A 369 -20.46 5.29 -5.26
N ARG A 370 -19.89 4.11 -5.55
CA ARG A 370 -18.66 4.02 -6.33
C ARG A 370 -18.83 4.26 -7.84
N VAL A 371 -20.07 4.25 -8.32
CA VAL A 371 -20.38 4.51 -9.74
C VAL A 371 -20.39 6.02 -10.03
N THR A 372 -20.93 6.80 -9.11
CA THR A 372 -21.22 8.23 -9.29
C THR A 372 -20.39 9.16 -8.42
N GLY A 373 -19.77 8.64 -7.35
CA GLY A 373 -19.13 9.45 -6.31
C GLY A 373 -20.13 10.12 -5.36
N GLU A 374 -21.45 9.77 -5.43
CA GLU A 374 -22.47 10.32 -4.54
C GLU A 374 -22.12 10.02 -3.08
N HIS A 375 -22.18 11.06 -2.25
CA HIS A 375 -22.00 10.95 -0.82
C HIS A 375 -23.20 10.25 -0.15
N LEU A 376 -22.91 9.28 0.71
CA LEU A 376 -23.91 8.54 1.46
C LEU A 376 -23.73 8.67 2.98
N VAL A 377 -22.50 8.57 3.47
CA VAL A 377 -22.17 8.65 4.91
C VAL A 377 -20.87 9.42 5.12
N THR A 378 -20.88 10.31 6.10
CA THR A 378 -19.68 10.86 6.74
C THR A 378 -19.86 10.75 8.25
N ALA A 379 -18.85 10.18 8.92
CA ALA A 379 -18.84 10.11 10.38
C ALA A 379 -17.44 10.29 10.93
N ARG A 380 -17.31 11.05 12.00
CA ARG A 380 -16.06 11.17 12.73
C ARG A 380 -15.76 9.87 13.48
N TYR A 381 -14.68 9.18 13.12
CA TYR A 381 -14.23 7.98 13.82
C TYR A 381 -13.04 8.24 14.73
N GLY A 382 -12.19 9.22 14.42
CA GLY A 382 -11.08 9.63 15.28
C GLY A 382 -11.57 10.23 16.61
N LEU A 383 -11.00 9.75 17.72
CA LEU A 383 -11.46 10.12 19.07
C LEU A 383 -11.23 11.60 19.40
N LEU A 384 -10.13 12.18 18.91
CA LEU A 384 -9.67 13.51 19.29
C LEU A 384 -9.79 14.55 18.15
N THR A 385 -10.39 14.17 17.03
CA THR A 385 -10.50 15.02 15.83
C THR A 385 -11.16 16.38 16.16
N ASN A 386 -10.47 17.50 15.88
CA ASN A 386 -10.92 18.85 16.22
C ASN A 386 -10.71 19.91 15.12
N TRP A 387 -10.22 19.53 13.94
CA TRP A 387 -9.88 20.46 12.85
C TRP A 387 -11.08 20.93 12.02
N ALA A 388 -12.25 20.29 12.20
CA ALA A 388 -13.47 20.60 11.47
C ALA A 388 -14.63 20.81 12.44
N ASN A 389 -15.52 21.76 12.12
CA ASN A 389 -16.64 22.19 12.96
C ASN A 389 -18.02 21.94 12.34
N GLY A 390 -18.13 20.97 11.43
CA GLY A 390 -19.39 20.60 10.77
C GLY A 390 -19.17 19.81 9.50
N LEU A 391 -20.24 19.72 8.69
CA LEU A 391 -20.19 19.13 7.37
C LEU A 391 -20.66 20.16 6.33
N THR A 392 -20.03 20.15 5.17
CA THR A 392 -20.49 20.92 4.01
C THR A 392 -21.80 20.36 3.45
N PRO A 393 -22.52 21.06 2.57
CA PRO A 393 -23.70 20.51 1.90
C PRO A 393 -23.45 19.24 1.09
N ARG A 394 -22.19 18.96 0.72
CA ARG A 394 -21.77 17.72 0.05
C ARG A 394 -21.37 16.62 1.02
N GLY A 395 -21.50 16.85 2.33
CA GLY A 395 -21.17 15.88 3.37
C GLY A 395 -19.67 15.78 3.69
N ALA A 396 -18.80 16.58 3.10
CA ALA A 396 -17.40 16.65 3.48
C ALA A 396 -17.24 17.41 4.80
N PRO A 397 -16.22 17.12 5.63
CA PRO A 397 -15.94 17.90 6.82
C PRO A 397 -15.72 19.37 6.48
N GLN A 398 -16.29 20.26 7.26
CA GLN A 398 -16.12 21.69 7.11
C GLN A 398 -14.91 22.13 7.93
N HIS A 399 -13.87 22.58 7.23
CA HIS A 399 -12.66 23.13 7.81
C HIS A 399 -12.97 24.24 8.83
N ASP A 400 -12.24 24.24 9.96
CA ASP A 400 -12.30 25.28 10.98
C ASP A 400 -11.07 26.20 10.86
N PRO A 401 -11.21 27.44 10.36
CA PRO A 401 -10.08 28.37 10.24
C PRO A 401 -9.35 28.66 11.56
N GLY A 402 -10.00 28.44 12.71
CA GLY A 402 -9.36 28.56 14.03
C GLY A 402 -8.36 27.45 14.33
N LYS A 403 -8.20 26.48 13.42
CA LYS A 403 -7.27 25.37 13.51
C LYS A 403 -6.13 25.42 12.50
N ASP A 404 -6.10 26.44 11.66
CA ASP A 404 -4.99 26.66 10.72
C ASP A 404 -3.69 26.93 11.47
N ALA A 405 -2.57 26.62 10.81
CA ALA A 405 -1.26 26.95 11.33
C ALA A 405 -1.14 28.47 11.57
N THR A 406 -0.64 28.85 12.73
CA THR A 406 -0.40 30.27 13.10
C THR A 406 1.03 30.46 13.59
N VAL A 407 1.53 31.69 13.61
CA VAL A 407 2.86 32.03 14.19
C VAL A 407 2.93 31.58 15.66
N GLY A 408 1.82 31.70 16.41
CA GLY A 408 1.73 31.29 17.82
C GLY A 408 1.50 29.80 18.03
N GLY A 409 1.26 29.07 16.98
CA GLY A 409 0.92 27.62 17.00
C GLY A 409 -0.57 27.37 17.21
N SER A 410 -1.08 26.32 16.56
CA SER A 410 -2.46 25.83 16.66
C SER A 410 -2.47 24.36 17.07
N LEU A 411 -3.16 24.04 18.17
CA LEU A 411 -3.30 22.66 18.65
C LEU A 411 -4.38 21.92 17.87
N VAL A 412 -3.97 20.91 17.09
CA VAL A 412 -4.83 20.17 16.16
C VAL A 412 -4.72 18.66 16.36
N SER A 413 -5.81 17.96 16.15
CA SER A 413 -5.92 16.51 16.06
C SER A 413 -6.85 16.14 14.90
N PRO A 414 -6.49 15.12 14.11
CA PRO A 414 -5.23 14.36 14.17
C PRO A 414 -3.99 15.22 13.87
N ASN A 415 -2.81 14.70 14.20
CA ASN A 415 -1.54 15.22 13.70
C ASN A 415 -1.41 14.94 12.17
N SER A 416 -0.33 15.36 11.53
CA SER A 416 -0.12 15.16 10.08
C SER A 416 -0.05 13.67 9.69
N ASP A 417 0.45 12.78 10.56
CA ASP A 417 0.38 11.33 10.33
C ASP A 417 -1.05 10.82 10.20
N GLY A 418 -2.02 11.57 10.72
CA GLY A 418 -3.44 11.25 10.63
C GLY A 418 -3.92 10.22 11.64
N THR A 419 -5.24 9.99 11.60
CA THR A 419 -5.87 8.90 12.37
C THR A 419 -5.58 7.53 11.73
N ILE A 420 -5.27 7.49 10.46
CA ILE A 420 -4.70 6.37 9.68
C ILE A 420 -3.76 6.99 8.63
N ASN A 421 -2.77 6.24 8.19
CA ASN A 421 -1.88 6.66 7.11
C ASN A 421 -1.99 5.70 5.91
N TRP A 422 -0.90 5.32 5.28
CA TRP A 422 -0.85 4.45 4.09
C TRP A 422 -1.19 2.98 4.39
N GLU A 423 -1.13 2.57 5.63
CA GLU A 423 -1.38 1.19 6.04
C GLU A 423 -2.79 0.77 5.62
N PRO A 424 -2.91 -0.29 4.79
CA PRO A 424 -4.20 -0.63 4.22
C PRO A 424 -5.18 -1.13 5.29
N PRO A 425 -6.45 -0.67 5.21
CA PRO A 425 -7.55 -1.20 6.03
C PRO A 425 -7.94 -2.61 5.57
N ALA A 426 -8.94 -3.19 6.24
CA ALA A 426 -9.57 -4.42 5.79
C ALA A 426 -11.11 -4.32 5.90
N TYR A 427 -11.82 -5.13 5.13
CA TYR A 427 -13.27 -5.28 5.24
C TYR A 427 -13.63 -6.76 5.23
N SER A 428 -14.49 -7.19 6.15
CA SER A 428 -15.01 -8.56 6.16
C SER A 428 -16.48 -8.58 5.73
N PRO A 429 -16.83 -9.27 4.63
CA PRO A 429 -18.23 -9.47 4.24
C PRO A 429 -19.00 -10.32 5.26
N ASP A 430 -18.32 -11.17 6.05
CA ASP A 430 -18.94 -12.02 7.06
C ASP A 430 -19.47 -11.24 8.26
N THR A 431 -18.84 -10.10 8.57
CA THR A 431 -19.24 -9.23 9.69
C THR A 431 -19.93 -7.95 9.22
N GLY A 432 -19.74 -7.55 7.97
CA GLY A 432 -20.16 -6.25 7.45
C GLY A 432 -19.41 -5.08 8.08
N LEU A 433 -18.18 -5.32 8.60
CA LEU A 433 -17.40 -4.30 9.28
C LEU A 433 -16.15 -3.92 8.47
N PHE A 434 -15.83 -2.63 8.53
CA PHE A 434 -14.62 -2.04 8.01
C PHE A 434 -13.63 -1.85 9.18
N TYR A 435 -12.38 -2.30 9.03
CA TYR A 435 -11.38 -2.31 10.10
C TYR A 435 -10.24 -1.36 9.78
N VAL A 436 -9.81 -0.60 10.79
CA VAL A 436 -8.67 0.32 10.69
C VAL A 436 -7.75 0.20 11.89
N ALA A 437 -6.46 0.44 11.66
CA ALA A 437 -5.48 0.69 12.72
C ALA A 437 -5.50 2.19 13.04
N GLU A 438 -6.31 2.58 14.03
CA GLU A 438 -6.57 3.96 14.40
C GLU A 438 -5.49 4.51 15.33
N GLY A 439 -4.93 5.68 14.99
CA GLY A 439 -4.06 6.48 15.85
C GLY A 439 -4.72 7.80 16.24
N ASN A 440 -4.51 8.26 17.47
CA ASN A 440 -5.04 9.53 17.95
C ASN A 440 -3.92 10.31 18.63
N ALA A 441 -3.55 11.44 18.03
CA ALA A 441 -2.50 12.32 18.54
C ALA A 441 -2.83 13.78 18.26
N PHE A 442 -2.24 14.66 19.05
CA PHE A 442 -2.22 16.09 18.80
C PHE A 442 -0.84 16.53 18.33
N SER A 443 -0.83 17.55 17.49
CA SER A 443 0.36 18.34 17.17
C SER A 443 0.06 19.82 17.26
N ILE A 444 1.10 20.63 17.35
CA ILE A 444 1.00 22.09 17.21
C ILE A 444 1.54 22.46 15.83
N PHE A 445 0.70 23.09 15.02
CA PHE A 445 1.07 23.55 13.69
C PHE A 445 1.44 25.04 13.75
N TYR A 446 2.64 25.35 13.27
CA TYR A 446 3.19 26.70 13.23
C TYR A 446 3.31 27.18 11.78
N LEU A 447 2.89 28.42 11.54
CA LEU A 447 3.20 29.12 10.30
C LEU A 447 4.62 29.71 10.41
N THR A 448 5.48 29.39 9.46
CA THR A 448 6.87 29.87 9.38
C THR A 448 7.13 30.52 8.02
N ASP A 449 8.11 31.44 7.95
CA ASP A 449 8.55 32.07 6.71
C ASP A 449 9.46 31.13 5.90
N VAL A 450 9.01 29.93 5.65
CA VAL A 450 9.78 28.96 4.86
C VAL A 450 9.36 29.06 3.41
N ASP A 451 10.31 29.03 2.50
CA ASP A 451 10.02 28.81 1.09
C ASP A 451 9.35 27.42 0.95
N PRO A 452 8.10 27.36 0.55
CA PRO A 452 7.38 26.10 0.47
C PRO A 452 7.81 25.20 -0.68
N ARG A 453 8.72 25.65 -1.52
CA ARG A 453 9.13 24.92 -2.73
C ARG A 453 10.23 23.90 -2.43
N GLY A 454 10.13 22.78 -3.11
CA GLY A 454 11.04 21.64 -2.97
C GLY A 454 10.32 20.38 -2.50
N SER A 455 10.99 19.24 -2.57
CA SER A 455 10.41 17.99 -2.07
C SER A 455 10.21 18.06 -0.56
N MET A 456 9.08 17.56 -0.05
CA MET A 456 8.69 17.58 1.36
C MET A 456 8.50 18.99 1.95
N GLY A 457 8.27 20.02 1.11
CA GLY A 457 8.03 21.39 1.51
C GLY A 457 6.58 21.60 1.98
N LEU A 458 6.31 21.56 3.29
CA LEU A 458 4.97 21.69 3.85
C LEU A 458 4.55 23.13 4.13
N GLY A 459 5.47 24.11 4.02
CA GLY A 459 5.17 25.53 4.19
C GLY A 459 4.93 25.98 5.63
N GLY A 460 5.46 25.24 6.60
CA GLY A 460 5.33 25.50 8.03
C GLY A 460 6.12 24.48 8.83
N HIS A 461 5.82 24.41 10.13
CA HIS A 461 6.42 23.45 11.04
C HIS A 461 5.35 22.79 11.91
N GLU A 462 5.52 21.50 12.16
CA GLU A 462 4.70 20.72 13.08
C GLU A 462 5.53 20.25 14.28
N GLU A 463 5.08 20.60 15.48
CA GLU A 463 5.59 20.02 16.72
C GLU A 463 4.72 18.82 17.08
N ALA A 464 5.23 17.62 16.77
CA ALA A 464 4.50 16.37 16.96
C ALA A 464 4.52 15.90 18.43
N GLY A 465 3.55 15.03 18.77
CA GLY A 465 3.56 14.31 20.05
C GLY A 465 3.22 15.12 21.29
N VAL A 466 2.58 16.27 21.14
CA VAL A 466 2.17 17.13 22.27
C VAL A 466 1.00 16.56 23.09
N GLY A 467 0.40 15.49 22.64
CA GLY A 467 -0.65 14.74 23.34
C GLY A 467 -1.06 13.52 22.54
N ALA A 468 -1.38 12.42 23.24
CA ALA A 468 -1.79 11.18 22.59
C ALA A 468 -3.10 10.65 23.19
N GLY A 469 -4.02 10.21 22.32
CA GLY A 469 -5.27 9.52 22.65
C GLY A 469 -5.20 8.01 22.49
N GLY A 470 -4.01 7.47 22.21
CA GLY A 470 -3.76 6.04 22.04
C GLY A 470 -4.03 5.52 20.63
N HIS A 471 -3.70 4.24 20.47
CA HIS A 471 -3.83 3.51 19.21
C HIS A 471 -4.78 2.31 19.38
N TYR A 472 -5.61 2.06 18.36
CA TYR A 472 -6.69 1.08 18.47
C TYR A 472 -6.87 0.30 17.18
N LEU A 473 -7.23 -0.97 17.30
CA LEU A 473 -7.94 -1.66 16.24
C LEU A 473 -9.42 -1.29 16.34
N THR A 474 -9.94 -0.63 15.33
CA THR A 474 -11.32 -0.14 15.31
C THR A 474 -12.10 -0.78 14.18
N ALA A 475 -13.28 -1.30 14.50
CA ALA A 475 -14.25 -1.82 13.53
C ALA A 475 -15.38 -0.81 13.34
N ILE A 476 -15.63 -0.43 12.10
CA ILE A 476 -16.61 0.59 11.71
C ILE A 476 -17.75 -0.06 10.94
N ASP A 477 -18.99 0.21 11.34
CA ASP A 477 -20.18 -0.14 10.57
C ASP A 477 -20.27 0.75 9.33
N TYR A 478 -20.28 0.15 8.14
CA TYR A 478 -20.23 0.90 6.88
C TYR A 478 -21.48 1.72 6.58
N LYS A 479 -22.62 1.38 7.21
CA LYS A 479 -23.91 2.08 7.01
C LYS A 479 -24.01 3.37 7.82
N THR A 480 -23.30 3.42 8.94
CA THR A 480 -23.39 4.53 9.88
C THR A 480 -22.08 5.28 10.07
N GLY A 481 -20.96 4.70 9.65
CA GLY A 481 -19.63 5.21 9.92
C GLY A 481 -19.22 5.17 11.39
N LYS A 482 -20.03 4.58 12.27
CA LYS A 482 -19.76 4.51 13.70
C LYS A 482 -18.94 3.28 14.07
N ALA A 483 -18.07 3.43 15.06
CA ALA A 483 -17.34 2.30 15.62
C ALA A 483 -18.32 1.31 16.27
N ALA A 484 -18.34 0.07 15.75
CA ALA A 484 -19.04 -1.05 16.36
C ALA A 484 -18.32 -1.53 17.61
N TRP A 485 -16.99 -1.55 17.55
CA TRP A 485 -16.11 -1.81 18.67
C TRP A 485 -14.73 -1.19 18.43
N ARG A 486 -13.97 -1.01 19.52
CA ARG A 486 -12.62 -0.46 19.52
C ARG A 486 -11.77 -1.19 20.54
N ARG A 487 -10.56 -1.62 20.18
CA ARG A 487 -9.62 -2.34 21.05
C ARG A 487 -8.28 -1.63 21.06
N PRO A 488 -7.74 -1.29 22.23
CA PRO A 488 -6.42 -0.69 22.31
C PRO A 488 -5.35 -1.70 21.85
N PHE A 489 -4.37 -1.21 21.09
CA PHE A 489 -3.15 -1.93 20.83
C PHE A 489 -2.25 -1.92 22.06
N TYR A 490 -1.44 -2.95 22.23
CA TYR A 490 -0.37 -2.96 23.23
C TYR A 490 0.80 -2.10 22.71
N GLY A 491 1.43 -1.32 23.59
CA GLY A 491 2.50 -0.39 23.25
C GLY A 491 2.00 0.86 22.51
N ASN A 492 2.93 1.65 22.00
CA ASN A 492 2.63 2.87 21.26
C ASN A 492 2.57 2.56 19.75
N GLY A 493 1.38 2.62 19.19
CA GLY A 493 1.16 2.41 17.78
C GLY A 493 0.67 1.00 17.42
N GLY A 494 0.25 0.85 16.18
CA GLY A 494 0.05 -0.38 15.44
C GLY A 494 0.74 -0.22 14.10
N GLY A 495 1.29 -1.28 13.52
CA GLY A 495 2.05 -1.18 12.29
C GLY A 495 1.48 -2.03 11.16
N GLY A 496 1.82 -1.66 9.94
CA GLY A 496 1.81 -2.53 8.78
C GLY A 496 0.48 -2.76 8.07
N GLY A 497 -0.66 -2.41 8.62
CA GLY A 497 -1.98 -2.65 8.02
C GLY A 497 -2.64 -3.96 8.43
N LEU A 498 -3.76 -4.30 7.79
CA LEU A 498 -4.68 -5.33 8.25
C LEU A 498 -4.91 -6.44 7.21
N LEU A 499 -5.32 -7.62 7.71
CA LEU A 499 -5.82 -8.74 6.93
C LEU A 499 -7.08 -9.27 7.59
N ALA A 500 -8.17 -9.41 6.83
CA ALA A 500 -9.40 -10.10 7.23
C ALA A 500 -9.49 -11.48 6.56
N THR A 501 -10.07 -12.49 7.26
CA THR A 501 -10.24 -13.83 6.69
C THR A 501 -11.63 -14.40 6.95
N ALA A 502 -12.06 -15.37 6.13
CA ALA A 502 -13.27 -16.15 6.34
C ALA A 502 -13.22 -17.02 7.61
N GLY A 503 -12.04 -17.20 8.20
CA GLY A 503 -11.87 -17.75 9.55
C GLY A 503 -12.37 -16.84 10.67
N LYS A 504 -12.98 -15.68 10.31
CA LYS A 504 -13.45 -14.62 11.22
C LYS A 504 -12.33 -14.03 12.08
N LEU A 505 -11.18 -13.85 11.47
CA LEU A 505 -10.00 -13.27 12.10
C LEU A 505 -9.62 -11.96 11.43
N ILE A 506 -9.08 -11.04 12.24
CA ILE A 506 -8.31 -9.88 11.79
C ILE A 506 -6.88 -10.04 12.28
N PHE A 507 -5.94 -10.10 11.34
CA PHE A 507 -4.51 -10.04 11.68
C PHE A 507 -4.06 -8.58 11.62
N ALA A 508 -3.39 -8.15 12.69
CA ALA A 508 -2.82 -6.81 12.83
C ALA A 508 -1.55 -6.87 13.68
N ALA A 509 -0.73 -5.85 13.59
CA ALA A 509 0.42 -5.69 14.48
C ALA A 509 0.12 -4.67 15.58
N ASP A 510 0.70 -4.86 16.75
CA ASP A 510 0.67 -3.89 17.83
C ASP A 510 2.01 -3.15 18.00
N GLY A 511 2.02 -2.06 18.77
CA GLY A 511 3.21 -1.27 19.03
C GLY A 511 4.23 -1.95 19.99
N ALA A 512 3.90 -3.11 20.56
CA ALA A 512 4.81 -3.91 21.37
C ALA A 512 5.61 -4.93 20.52
N GLY A 513 5.37 -4.94 19.19
CA GLY A 513 6.06 -5.83 18.25
C GLY A 513 5.44 -7.21 18.13
N ASN A 514 4.15 -7.35 18.41
CA ASN A 514 3.44 -8.59 18.21
C ASN A 514 2.65 -8.57 16.89
N LEU A 515 2.65 -9.69 16.18
CA LEU A 515 1.62 -10.05 15.22
C LEU A 515 0.48 -10.71 16.01
N VAL A 516 -0.73 -10.20 15.87
CA VAL A 516 -1.90 -10.60 16.66
C VAL A 516 -3.03 -11.01 15.75
N ALA A 517 -3.72 -12.12 16.07
CA ALA A 517 -5.00 -12.48 15.47
C ALA A 517 -6.14 -12.11 16.44
N TYR A 518 -7.04 -11.27 15.97
CA TYR A 518 -8.22 -10.82 16.71
C TYR A 518 -9.48 -11.48 16.17
N ASP A 519 -10.44 -11.71 17.04
CA ASP A 519 -11.83 -12.05 16.67
C ASP A 519 -12.44 -10.87 15.89
N ALA A 520 -12.85 -11.11 14.64
CA ALA A 520 -13.39 -10.08 13.77
C ALA A 520 -14.70 -9.46 14.28
N VAL A 521 -15.48 -10.19 15.11
CA VAL A 521 -16.79 -9.74 15.59
C VAL A 521 -16.66 -8.76 16.76
N ASN A 522 -15.67 -8.97 17.65
CA ASN A 522 -15.62 -8.25 18.94
C ASN A 522 -14.21 -7.73 19.30
N GLY A 523 -13.21 -7.99 18.47
CA GLY A 523 -11.83 -7.54 18.66
C GLY A 523 -11.07 -8.23 19.79
N LYS A 524 -11.55 -9.38 20.31
CA LYS A 524 -10.83 -10.14 21.34
C LYS A 524 -9.54 -10.72 20.72
N PRO A 525 -8.35 -10.53 21.32
CA PRO A 525 -7.14 -11.22 20.88
C PRO A 525 -7.25 -12.71 21.14
N LEU A 526 -6.96 -13.54 20.13
CA LEU A 526 -7.05 -15.00 20.17
C LEU A 526 -5.69 -15.68 20.11
N TRP A 527 -4.72 -15.04 19.46
CA TRP A 527 -3.35 -15.51 19.28
C TRP A 527 -2.42 -14.33 19.08
N ASN A 528 -1.17 -14.46 19.51
CA ASN A 528 -0.12 -13.52 19.22
C ASN A 528 1.25 -14.18 19.21
N THR A 529 2.19 -13.55 18.51
CA THR A 529 3.60 -13.89 18.56
C THR A 529 4.45 -12.63 18.41
N ARG A 530 5.53 -12.54 19.19
CA ARG A 530 6.43 -11.39 19.13
C ARG A 530 7.49 -11.61 18.06
N ILE A 531 7.47 -10.80 17.02
CA ILE A 531 8.40 -10.86 15.89
C ILE A 531 9.19 -9.56 15.68
N GLY A 532 8.85 -8.50 16.41
CA GLY A 532 9.40 -7.16 16.22
C GLY A 532 8.39 -6.21 15.56
N GLY A 533 8.82 -4.99 15.27
CA GLY A 533 7.97 -4.01 14.58
C GLY A 533 7.59 -4.51 13.18
N VAL A 534 6.32 -4.83 12.97
CA VAL A 534 5.80 -5.27 11.68
C VAL A 534 5.75 -4.08 10.73
N THR A 535 6.26 -4.25 9.52
CA THR A 535 6.48 -3.16 8.56
C THR A 535 5.60 -3.24 7.31
N ASN A 536 4.90 -4.37 7.09
CA ASN A 536 3.94 -4.54 6.00
C ASN A 536 2.59 -5.07 6.51
N ALA A 537 1.58 -5.04 5.68
CA ALA A 537 0.29 -5.64 6.02
C ALA A 537 0.38 -7.18 5.97
N PRO A 538 -0.11 -7.91 6.99
CA PRO A 538 -0.18 -9.36 6.97
C PRO A 538 -0.96 -9.88 5.77
N GLN A 539 -0.61 -11.07 5.28
CA GLN A 539 -1.22 -11.71 4.12
C GLN A 539 -1.36 -13.20 4.35
N THR A 540 -2.21 -13.85 3.56
CA THR A 540 -2.43 -15.30 3.66
C THR A 540 -2.65 -15.93 2.29
N PHE A 541 -2.16 -17.15 2.12
CA PHE A 541 -2.31 -17.93 0.91
C PHE A 541 -2.40 -19.43 1.25
N LEU A 542 -2.86 -20.24 0.30
CA LEU A 542 -2.91 -21.69 0.41
C LEU A 542 -1.86 -22.30 -0.53
N LEU A 543 -0.95 -23.09 -0.01
CA LEU A 543 0.08 -23.77 -0.79
C LEU A 543 0.22 -25.20 -0.29
N ASP A 544 0.22 -26.16 -1.22
CA ASP A 544 0.32 -27.59 -0.95
C ASP A 544 -0.72 -28.08 0.11
N GLY A 545 -1.94 -27.53 0.04
CA GLY A 545 -3.05 -27.82 0.95
C GLY A 545 -2.96 -27.20 2.34
N ARG A 546 -1.97 -26.35 2.62
CA ARG A 546 -1.77 -25.68 3.91
C ARG A 546 -1.94 -24.18 3.78
N GLN A 547 -2.68 -23.57 4.71
CA GLN A 547 -2.82 -22.12 4.78
C GLN A 547 -1.65 -21.50 5.54
N TYR A 548 -0.95 -20.57 4.89
CA TYR A 548 0.12 -19.77 5.46
C TYR A 548 -0.38 -18.36 5.82
N VAL A 549 0.20 -17.80 6.86
CA VAL A 549 0.07 -16.36 7.21
C VAL A 549 1.47 -15.78 7.22
N ILE A 550 1.68 -14.68 6.50
CA ILE A 550 2.99 -14.01 6.41
C ILE A 550 2.92 -12.56 6.88
N ALA A 551 4.02 -12.08 7.43
CA ALA A 551 4.27 -10.68 7.75
C ALA A 551 5.77 -10.38 7.64
N ALA A 552 6.13 -9.10 7.58
CA ALA A 552 7.53 -8.67 7.53
C ALA A 552 7.89 -7.78 8.72
N THR A 553 9.16 -7.85 9.13
CA THR A 553 9.78 -6.93 10.11
C THR A 553 11.13 -6.49 9.59
N GLY A 554 11.31 -5.19 9.31
CA GLY A 554 12.53 -4.71 8.70
C GLY A 554 12.85 -5.44 7.39
N ASP A 555 13.96 -6.17 7.34
CA ASP A 555 14.44 -6.93 6.19
C ASP A 555 14.07 -8.43 6.22
N THR A 556 13.14 -8.83 7.10
CA THR A 556 12.86 -10.24 7.37
C THR A 556 11.38 -10.58 7.13
N LEU A 557 11.12 -11.61 6.32
CA LEU A 557 9.80 -12.26 6.19
C LEU A 557 9.63 -13.35 7.25
N TRP A 558 8.43 -13.43 7.80
CA TRP A 558 7.99 -14.44 8.76
C TRP A 558 6.78 -15.18 8.20
N SER A 559 6.81 -16.50 8.20
CA SER A 559 5.74 -17.35 7.71
C SER A 559 5.24 -18.29 8.80
N PHE A 560 3.92 -18.33 8.97
CA PHE A 560 3.25 -19.13 9.98
C PHE A 560 2.29 -20.11 9.34
N VAL A 561 2.11 -21.29 9.96
CA VAL A 561 1.24 -22.35 9.47
C VAL A 561 0.67 -23.13 10.66
N LEU A 562 -0.47 -23.81 10.48
CA LEU A 562 -1.01 -24.72 11.48
C LEU A 562 -0.13 -25.98 11.63
N ASN A 563 0.14 -26.36 12.88
CA ASN A 563 0.79 -27.63 13.20
C ASN A 563 -0.17 -28.80 13.03
#